data_162a9c90931003ba60e2882ad364362a
#
_entry.id   162a9c90931003ba60e2882ad364362a
#
_cell.length_a   1.000
_cell.length_b   1.000
_cell.length_c   1.000
_cell.angle_alpha   90.00
_cell.angle_beta   90.00
_cell.angle_gamma   90.00
#
_symmetry.space_group_name_H-M   'P 1'
#
loop_
_entity.id
_entity.type
_entity.pdbx_description
1 polymer ?
#
loop_
_entity_poly.entity_id
_entity_poly.type
_entity_poly.pdbx_seq_one_letter_code
_entity_poly.pdbx_strand_id
1 'polypeptide(L)'
;MFTKNRIAIAVVAALCGVSAAAQAETLTDFFKQSKIDGQIRSYYFSRDYGAAGPNQNAFSLGGILNVQTAPFLGGFGVGVSFYTANALGANNLSGAPAYPYVDSTLMGPRQSINALGQAYIQYALPKVLLVRAGDQVINTPWVNNSDSRLLPATYQGVFAEVSPYSDWHIYGMRIFRWKSRTSSGYYRDNLYDPATFDGDSMYGGSGTPVITGSSPATNGVLAFGTSGSLMGAKAQVWYYDYYQFAKSVYGDVNYTLKTGTGLDPFVGAQFNREWQNNGLLDGSKLNNSPITATSVNSTAWGAQVGLNYAAFNNVLGNGQLTWSYNEILAHPGAVGGGAIISPYTAGYATDPLYTTSMIRGLVELGPGSGWKVKWTQNLFDKRFLLMAALAQYHTYYNGTSNDTYVDLTYFAPGKFKGLSIRDRVEVANGLDAYNGLQGNGAGFNKGHSFIYNRVMLTYAF
;
A
#
# COMPACT_ATOMS: atom_id res chain seq x y z
N MET A 1 40.32 1.10 12.20
CA MET A 1 39.81 0.35 13.35
C MET A 1 38.96 1.31 14.20
N PHE A 2 37.72 1.56 13.80
CA PHE A 2 36.81 2.44 14.54
C PHE A 2 36.13 1.61 15.63
N THR A 3 36.41 1.96 16.87
CA THR A 3 36.04 1.20 18.05
C THR A 3 34.53 1.19 18.26
N LYS A 4 33.93 0.00 18.39
CA LYS A 4 32.51 -0.27 18.71
C LYS A 4 31.96 0.55 19.90
N ASN A 5 32.84 1.03 20.75
CA ASN A 5 32.51 1.83 21.94
C ASN A 5 32.03 3.26 21.65
N ARG A 6 32.37 3.85 20.49
CA ARG A 6 31.94 5.23 20.19
C ARG A 6 30.49 5.31 19.71
N ILE A 7 29.97 4.26 19.08
CA ILE A 7 28.56 4.21 18.65
C ILE A 7 27.65 4.01 19.87
N ALA A 8 28.05 3.13 20.80
CA ALA A 8 27.31 2.92 22.05
C ALA A 8 27.28 4.18 22.93
N ILE A 9 28.38 4.94 22.99
CA ILE A 9 28.47 6.18 23.75
C ILE A 9 27.62 7.29 23.08
N ALA A 10 27.56 7.38 21.75
CA ALA A 10 26.73 8.34 21.07
C ALA A 10 25.22 8.06 21.26
N VAL A 11 24.81 6.80 21.27
CA VAL A 11 23.42 6.41 21.56
C VAL A 11 23.06 6.70 23.02
N VAL A 12 23.95 6.41 23.95
CA VAL A 12 23.75 6.73 25.39
C VAL A 12 23.79 8.24 25.65
N ALA A 13 24.66 8.99 24.98
CA ALA A 13 24.70 10.44 25.08
C ALA A 13 23.46 11.12 24.45
N ALA A 14 22.93 10.58 23.36
CA ALA A 14 21.65 11.05 22.79
C ALA A 14 20.46 10.76 23.71
N LEU A 15 20.50 9.66 24.47
CA LEU A 15 19.48 9.33 25.47
C LEU A 15 19.50 10.26 26.69
N CYS A 16 20.66 10.87 27.00
CA CYS A 16 20.81 11.78 28.17
C CYS A 16 20.59 13.26 27.83
N GLY A 17 20.50 13.64 26.53
CA GLY A 17 20.47 15.04 26.07
C GLY A 17 19.13 15.52 25.55
N VAL A 18 18.05 14.77 25.67
CA VAL A 18 16.73 15.17 25.16
C VAL A 18 16.10 16.20 26.11
N SER A 19 16.17 17.45 25.71
CA SER A 19 15.39 18.55 26.30
C SER A 19 13.91 18.21 26.27
N ALA A 20 13.24 18.43 27.40
CA ALA A 20 11.84 18.16 27.67
C ALA A 20 10.88 18.57 26.55
N ALA A 21 10.49 17.64 25.67
CA ALA A 21 9.15 17.68 25.14
C ALA A 21 8.19 17.59 26.32
N ALA A 22 7.11 18.37 26.33
CA ALA A 22 6.16 18.39 27.44
C ALA A 22 5.72 16.93 27.74
N GLN A 23 6.28 16.37 28.81
CA GLN A 23 5.96 15.05 29.29
C GLN A 23 4.82 15.20 30.29
N ALA A 24 3.90 14.26 30.28
CA ALA A 24 2.89 14.18 31.31
C ALA A 24 3.59 13.91 32.65
N GLU A 25 3.51 14.86 33.57
CA GLU A 25 4.13 14.75 34.89
C GLU A 25 3.34 13.82 35.82
N THR A 26 2.06 13.68 35.55
CA THR A 26 1.14 12.82 36.30
C THR A 26 0.38 11.87 35.40
N LEU A 27 -0.13 10.77 35.97
CA LEU A 27 -1.03 9.86 35.26
C LEU A 27 -2.30 10.57 34.75
N THR A 28 -2.75 11.61 35.44
CA THR A 28 -3.86 12.45 35.03
C THR A 28 -3.53 13.23 33.75
N ASP A 29 -2.32 13.79 33.66
CA ASP A 29 -1.90 14.54 32.48
C ASP A 29 -1.67 13.61 31.28
N PHE A 30 -1.20 12.41 31.50
CA PHE A 30 -1.07 11.36 30.50
C PHE A 30 -2.40 11.12 29.74
N PHE A 31 -3.51 11.09 30.45
CA PHE A 31 -4.83 10.95 29.81
C PHE A 31 -5.41 12.27 29.32
N LYS A 32 -5.30 13.36 30.09
CA LYS A 32 -5.86 14.67 29.70
C LYS A 32 -5.23 15.27 28.45
N GLN A 33 -3.95 15.01 28.20
CA GLN A 33 -3.21 15.47 27.03
C GLN A 33 -3.23 14.45 25.88
N SER A 34 -4.09 13.43 25.95
CA SER A 34 -4.26 12.45 24.89
C SER A 34 -4.79 13.13 23.63
N LYS A 35 -4.25 12.72 22.50
CA LYS A 35 -4.72 13.11 21.18
C LYS A 35 -5.86 12.18 20.75
N ILE A 36 -6.99 12.77 20.38
CA ILE A 36 -8.12 12.06 19.77
C ILE A 36 -8.28 12.65 18.37
N ASP A 37 -8.24 11.81 17.38
CA ASP A 37 -8.54 12.16 15.99
C ASP A 37 -9.25 11.01 15.30
N GLY A 38 -9.81 11.28 14.14
CA GLY A 38 -10.49 10.23 13.41
C GLY A 38 -11.02 10.66 12.06
N GLN A 39 -11.72 9.72 11.44
CA GLN A 39 -12.36 9.94 10.16
C GLN A 39 -13.69 9.22 10.10
N ILE A 40 -14.70 9.89 9.57
CA ILE A 40 -15.95 9.27 9.11
C ILE A 40 -15.82 9.12 7.60
N ARG A 41 -16.14 7.95 7.08
CA ARG A 41 -15.99 7.59 5.66
C ARG A 41 -17.30 7.01 5.14
N SER A 42 -17.77 7.51 4.00
CA SER A 42 -18.90 6.95 3.27
C SER A 42 -18.46 6.69 1.83
N TYR A 43 -18.31 5.42 1.46
CA TYR A 43 -17.75 5.02 0.18
C TYR A 43 -18.76 4.20 -0.61
N TYR A 44 -18.82 4.47 -1.92
CA TYR A 44 -19.54 3.67 -2.90
C TYR A 44 -18.59 3.27 -4.01
N PHE A 45 -18.46 1.97 -4.25
CA PHE A 45 -17.63 1.40 -5.29
C PHE A 45 -18.51 0.66 -6.28
N SER A 46 -18.18 0.75 -7.57
CA SER A 46 -18.86 -0.01 -8.62
C SER A 46 -17.88 -0.52 -9.66
N ARG A 47 -18.12 -1.72 -10.12
CA ARG A 47 -17.38 -2.42 -11.16
C ARG A 47 -18.31 -2.80 -12.29
N ASP A 48 -17.98 -2.35 -13.49
CA ASP A 48 -18.63 -2.76 -14.72
C ASP A 48 -17.69 -3.69 -15.49
N TYR A 49 -18.09 -4.94 -15.62
CA TYR A 49 -17.33 -5.98 -16.32
C TYR A 49 -17.75 -6.09 -17.80
N GLY A 50 -18.66 -5.25 -18.28
CA GLY A 50 -19.27 -5.37 -19.61
C GLY A 50 -19.98 -6.72 -19.75
N ALA A 51 -19.68 -7.45 -20.83
CA ALA A 51 -20.27 -8.78 -21.05
C ALA A 51 -19.57 -9.92 -20.33
N ALA A 52 -18.52 -9.65 -19.54
CA ALA A 52 -17.67 -10.67 -18.93
C ALA A 52 -18.25 -11.32 -17.68
N GLY A 53 -19.18 -10.64 -17.01
CA GLY A 53 -19.79 -11.15 -15.77
C GLY A 53 -20.79 -10.17 -15.18
N PRO A 54 -21.38 -10.49 -14.04
CA PRO A 54 -22.28 -9.58 -13.36
C PRO A 54 -21.53 -8.36 -12.83
N ASN A 55 -22.11 -7.18 -13.04
CA ASN A 55 -21.60 -5.96 -12.45
C ASN A 55 -21.70 -6.00 -10.93
N GLN A 56 -20.71 -5.44 -10.27
CA GLN A 56 -20.60 -5.43 -8.81
C GLN A 56 -20.64 -4.01 -8.28
N ASN A 57 -21.26 -3.84 -7.13
CA ASN A 57 -21.15 -2.60 -6.36
C ASN A 57 -21.13 -2.88 -4.86
N ALA A 58 -20.70 -1.90 -4.10
CA ALA A 58 -20.79 -1.95 -2.65
C ALA A 58 -20.86 -0.53 -2.09
N PHE A 59 -21.64 -0.38 -1.03
CA PHE A 59 -21.70 0.81 -0.20
C PHE A 59 -21.22 0.48 1.20
N SER A 60 -20.51 1.40 1.83
CA SER A 60 -20.19 1.30 3.25
C SER A 60 -20.07 2.68 3.89
N LEU A 61 -20.64 2.80 5.07
CA LEU A 61 -20.45 3.91 6.00
C LEU A 61 -19.71 3.40 7.24
N GLY A 62 -18.72 4.14 7.69
CA GLY A 62 -17.94 3.78 8.87
C GLY A 62 -16.84 4.78 9.15
N GLY A 63 -15.73 4.31 9.68
CA GLY A 63 -14.59 5.18 9.96
C GLY A 63 -13.61 4.62 10.96
N ILE A 64 -12.79 5.51 11.41
CA ILE A 64 -11.65 5.27 12.28
C ILE A 64 -11.70 6.29 13.40
N LEU A 65 -11.57 5.84 14.64
CA LEU A 65 -11.36 6.68 15.81
C LEU A 65 -10.01 6.30 16.44
N ASN A 66 -9.11 7.25 16.51
CA ASN A 66 -7.78 7.07 17.11
C ASN A 66 -7.69 7.77 18.46
N VAL A 67 -7.10 7.11 19.41
CA VAL A 67 -6.74 7.68 20.72
C VAL A 67 -5.28 7.36 20.98
N GLN A 68 -4.46 8.38 21.19
CA GLN A 68 -3.06 8.23 21.55
C GLN A 68 -2.77 9.07 22.78
N THR A 69 -2.22 8.45 23.80
CA THR A 69 -1.86 9.12 25.05
C THR A 69 -0.67 10.07 24.84
N ALA A 70 -0.54 11.06 25.72
CA ALA A 70 0.68 11.84 25.80
C ALA A 70 1.87 10.96 26.22
N PRO A 71 3.12 11.35 25.92
CA PRO A 71 4.29 10.66 26.43
C PRO A 71 4.37 10.76 27.96
N PHE A 72 4.74 9.65 28.61
CA PHE A 72 4.92 9.51 30.05
C PHE A 72 6.24 8.80 30.35
N LEU A 73 6.85 9.00 31.52
CA LEU A 73 8.09 8.36 31.95
C LEU A 73 9.19 8.33 30.86
N GLY A 74 9.50 9.49 30.29
CA GLY A 74 10.60 9.62 29.34
C GLY A 74 10.25 9.23 27.89
N GLY A 75 8.99 8.95 27.57
CA GLY A 75 8.58 8.67 26.17
C GLY A 75 7.59 7.52 25.99
N PHE A 76 7.17 6.86 27.04
CA PHE A 76 6.16 5.79 26.92
C PHE A 76 4.78 6.36 26.58
N GLY A 77 4.06 5.64 25.75
CA GLY A 77 2.69 5.97 25.35
C GLY A 77 1.92 4.73 24.90
N VAL A 78 0.62 4.90 24.77
CA VAL A 78 -0.30 3.86 24.31
C VAL A 78 -1.14 4.45 23.17
N GLY A 79 -1.37 3.66 22.12
CA GLY A 79 -2.30 4.02 21.05
C GLY A 79 -3.34 2.94 20.85
N VAL A 80 -4.59 3.38 20.64
CA VAL A 80 -5.73 2.51 20.36
C VAL A 80 -6.53 3.11 19.23
N SER A 81 -6.99 2.28 18.28
CA SER A 81 -7.87 2.71 17.20
C SER A 81 -9.03 1.76 17.02
N PHE A 82 -10.23 2.31 17.00
CA PHE A 82 -11.43 1.56 16.68
C PHE A 82 -11.80 1.77 15.21
N TYR A 83 -12.06 0.67 14.52
CA TYR A 83 -12.42 0.63 13.10
C TYR A 83 -13.84 0.10 12.95
N THR A 84 -14.64 0.77 12.13
CA THR A 84 -16.01 0.33 11.81
C THR A 84 -16.31 0.53 10.32
N ALA A 85 -17.06 -0.40 9.75
CA ALA A 85 -17.60 -0.35 8.40
C ALA A 85 -18.96 -1.04 8.38
N ASN A 86 -20.00 -0.42 7.80
CA ASN A 86 -21.36 -0.94 7.77
C ASN A 86 -22.00 -0.69 6.40
N ALA A 87 -22.56 -1.71 5.80
CA ALA A 87 -23.28 -1.62 4.53
C ALA A 87 -24.66 -0.97 4.66
N LEU A 88 -25.22 -0.89 5.87
CA LEU A 88 -26.56 -0.36 6.17
C LEU A 88 -27.68 -1.00 5.33
N GLY A 89 -27.52 -2.25 4.91
CA GLY A 89 -28.48 -2.96 4.07
C GLY A 89 -28.47 -2.56 2.59
N ALA A 90 -27.51 -1.73 2.15
CA ALA A 90 -27.46 -1.21 0.78
C ALA A 90 -26.89 -2.21 -0.25
N ASN A 91 -26.16 -3.25 0.19
CA ASN A 91 -25.52 -4.20 -0.71
C ASN A 91 -26.48 -5.31 -1.17
N ASN A 92 -26.39 -5.68 -2.45
CA ASN A 92 -27.19 -6.77 -3.02
C ASN A 92 -26.60 -8.13 -2.65
N LEU A 93 -27.20 -8.84 -1.71
CA LEU A 93 -26.77 -10.14 -1.22
C LEU A 93 -27.35 -11.33 -1.98
N SER A 94 -27.96 -11.12 -3.12
CA SER A 94 -28.47 -12.21 -3.96
C SER A 94 -27.32 -13.14 -4.39
N GLY A 95 -27.62 -14.43 -4.52
CA GLY A 95 -26.61 -15.42 -4.93
C GLY A 95 -25.64 -15.85 -3.82
N ALA A 96 -26.06 -15.77 -2.57
CA ALA A 96 -25.28 -16.31 -1.45
C ALA A 96 -24.95 -17.81 -1.65
N PRO A 97 -23.75 -18.27 -1.22
CA PRO A 97 -22.69 -17.55 -0.52
C PRO A 97 -21.70 -16.81 -1.41
N ALA A 98 -21.83 -16.87 -2.72
CA ALA A 98 -20.86 -16.28 -3.67
C ALA A 98 -20.97 -14.75 -3.82
N TYR A 99 -22.15 -14.18 -3.48
CA TYR A 99 -22.42 -12.73 -3.54
C TYR A 99 -21.94 -12.05 -4.84
N PRO A 100 -22.34 -12.53 -6.03
CA PRO A 100 -21.74 -12.15 -7.31
C PRO A 100 -21.93 -10.67 -7.66
N TYR A 101 -22.81 -9.96 -6.98
CA TYR A 101 -23.13 -8.55 -7.23
C TYR A 101 -22.44 -7.59 -6.24
N VAL A 102 -21.70 -8.11 -5.24
CA VAL A 102 -21.04 -7.28 -4.23
C VAL A 102 -19.57 -7.09 -4.57
N ASP A 103 -19.10 -5.83 -4.62
CA ASP A 103 -17.67 -5.55 -4.61
C ASP A 103 -17.09 -5.83 -3.22
N SER A 104 -16.64 -7.07 -3.01
CA SER A 104 -16.11 -7.53 -1.74
C SER A 104 -14.84 -6.79 -1.30
N THR A 105 -14.19 -6.06 -2.19
CA THR A 105 -12.95 -5.34 -1.86
C THR A 105 -13.16 -4.11 -1.00
N LEU A 106 -14.40 -3.61 -0.88
CA LEU A 106 -14.70 -2.47 -0.02
C LEU A 106 -14.71 -2.86 1.46
N MET A 107 -15.40 -3.96 1.81
CA MET A 107 -15.53 -4.43 3.19
C MET A 107 -15.76 -5.95 3.29
N GLY A 108 -15.34 -6.73 2.30
CA GLY A 108 -15.66 -8.15 2.19
C GLY A 108 -17.16 -8.37 1.85
N PRO A 109 -17.62 -9.63 1.84
CA PRO A 109 -19.04 -9.95 1.61
C PRO A 109 -19.92 -9.66 2.84
N ARG A 110 -19.38 -9.09 3.89
CA ARG A 110 -20.05 -8.84 5.16
C ARG A 110 -20.90 -7.62 5.12
N GLN A 111 -21.84 -7.56 6.08
CA GLN A 111 -22.69 -6.38 6.29
C GLN A 111 -22.06 -5.39 7.27
N SER A 112 -21.14 -5.83 8.12
CA SER A 112 -20.43 -4.97 9.05
C SER A 112 -19.08 -5.53 9.44
N ILE A 113 -18.14 -4.64 9.71
CA ILE A 113 -16.85 -4.90 10.33
C ILE A 113 -16.75 -3.96 11.53
N ASN A 114 -16.47 -4.52 12.72
CA ASN A 114 -16.11 -3.75 13.89
C ASN A 114 -14.87 -4.39 14.48
N ALA A 115 -13.80 -3.62 14.59
CA ALA A 115 -12.50 -4.17 14.97
C ALA A 115 -11.69 -3.19 15.80
N LEU A 116 -10.89 -3.73 16.70
CA LEU A 116 -9.75 -3.02 17.27
C LEU A 116 -8.66 -2.98 16.18
N GLY A 117 -8.60 -1.85 15.46
CA GLY A 117 -7.71 -1.69 14.31
C GLY A 117 -6.27 -1.42 14.70
N GLN A 118 -6.04 -0.78 15.85
CA GLN A 118 -4.71 -0.62 16.46
C GLN A 118 -4.80 -0.75 17.97
N ALA A 119 -3.80 -1.38 18.57
CA ALA A 119 -3.59 -1.44 20.02
C ALA A 119 -2.09 -1.68 20.26
N TYR A 120 -1.35 -0.66 20.62
CA TYR A 120 0.08 -0.74 20.80
C TYR A 120 0.59 0.06 21.99
N ILE A 121 1.71 -0.37 22.51
CA ILE A 121 2.55 0.46 23.36
C ILE A 121 3.68 1.05 22.51
N GLN A 122 4.14 2.23 22.88
CA GLN A 122 5.27 2.86 22.23
C GLN A 122 6.24 3.46 23.24
N TYR A 123 7.49 3.57 22.82
CA TYR A 123 8.48 4.42 23.41
C TYR A 123 9.01 5.36 22.33
N ALA A 124 8.88 6.66 22.54
CA ALA A 124 9.21 7.66 21.55
C ALA A 124 10.06 8.78 22.15
N LEU A 125 11.26 8.96 21.59
CA LEU A 125 12.09 10.15 21.79
C LEU A 125 11.98 10.98 20.51
N PRO A 126 11.36 12.17 20.55
CA PRO A 126 11.10 12.97 19.35
C PRO A 126 12.37 13.17 18.51
N LYS A 127 12.25 12.88 17.21
CA LYS A 127 13.33 12.98 16.20
C LYS A 127 14.55 12.08 16.44
N VAL A 128 14.51 11.14 17.35
CA VAL A 128 15.63 10.23 17.66
C VAL A 128 15.23 8.78 17.54
N LEU A 129 14.16 8.37 18.22
CA LEU A 129 13.77 6.98 18.34
C LEU A 129 12.25 6.86 18.42
N LEU A 130 11.72 5.88 17.71
CA LEU A 130 10.37 5.36 17.89
C LEU A 130 10.45 3.83 17.96
N VAL A 131 9.87 3.24 18.99
CA VAL A 131 9.63 1.80 19.07
C VAL A 131 8.16 1.59 19.36
N ARG A 132 7.49 0.73 18.61
CA ARG A 132 6.10 0.32 18.83
C ARG A 132 6.00 -1.19 18.89
N ALA A 133 5.17 -1.69 19.80
CA ALA A 133 4.86 -3.11 19.91
C ALA A 133 3.35 -3.30 20.09
N GLY A 134 2.76 -4.16 19.28
CA GLY A 134 1.31 -4.43 19.24
C GLY A 134 0.74 -4.30 17.84
N ASP A 135 -0.56 -4.04 17.80
CA ASP A 135 -1.33 -3.86 16.56
C ASP A 135 -1.21 -2.41 16.08
N GLN A 136 -0.65 -2.21 14.89
CA GLN A 136 -0.27 -0.88 14.42
C GLN A 136 -0.31 -0.75 12.90
N VAL A 137 -0.46 0.48 12.41
CA VAL A 137 -0.22 0.82 11.01
C VAL A 137 1.29 0.80 10.76
N ILE A 138 1.70 0.13 9.68
CA ILE A 138 3.08 0.14 9.16
C ILE A 138 3.03 0.59 7.70
N ASN A 139 3.98 1.44 7.30
CA ASN A 139 4.12 1.92 5.94
C ASN A 139 5.58 1.83 5.49
N THR A 140 5.88 0.78 4.75
CA THR A 140 7.13 0.57 4.03
C THR A 140 6.80 0.26 2.56
N PRO A 141 7.76 0.22 1.64
CA PRO A 141 7.45 -0.02 0.23
C PRO A 141 6.58 -1.26 -0.03
N TRP A 142 6.94 -2.41 0.55
CA TRP A 142 6.26 -3.68 0.30
C TRP A 142 5.36 -4.17 1.45
N VAL A 143 5.32 -3.44 2.56
CA VAL A 143 4.41 -3.69 3.69
C VAL A 143 3.80 -2.36 4.09
N ASN A 144 2.55 -2.12 3.70
CA ASN A 144 1.90 -0.84 3.92
C ASN A 144 0.42 -0.99 4.29
N ASN A 145 -0.18 0.08 4.76
CA ASN A 145 -1.56 0.10 5.23
C ASN A 145 -2.60 -0.03 4.12
N SER A 146 -2.19 0.10 2.86
CA SER A 146 -3.08 -0.05 1.71
C SER A 146 -4.40 0.74 1.84
N ASP A 147 -4.34 1.97 2.40
CA ASP A 147 -5.53 2.78 2.74
C ASP A 147 -6.23 3.36 1.50
N SER A 148 -6.73 2.45 0.67
CA SER A 148 -7.51 2.75 -0.54
C SER A 148 -8.93 2.18 -0.46
N ARG A 149 -9.35 1.75 0.73
CA ARG A 149 -10.67 1.19 1.06
C ARG A 149 -11.24 1.92 2.29
N LEU A 150 -12.33 1.45 2.83
CA LEU A 150 -12.94 2.09 4.00
C LEU A 150 -12.02 2.00 5.23
N LEU A 151 -11.35 0.88 5.42
CA LEU A 151 -10.43 0.61 6.52
C LEU A 151 -9.04 0.28 6.00
N PRO A 152 -7.96 0.71 6.68
CA PRO A 152 -6.60 0.33 6.33
C PRO A 152 -6.26 -1.09 6.81
N ALA A 153 -5.24 -1.68 6.19
CA ALA A 153 -4.57 -2.85 6.74
C ALA A 153 -3.68 -2.44 7.93
N THR A 154 -3.56 -3.32 8.91
CA THR A 154 -2.72 -3.13 10.09
C THR A 154 -1.98 -4.41 10.44
N TYR A 155 -0.92 -4.29 11.25
CA TYR A 155 0.03 -5.35 11.48
C TYR A 155 0.30 -5.52 12.97
N GLN A 156 0.31 -6.77 13.43
CA GLN A 156 0.71 -7.11 14.78
C GLN A 156 2.20 -7.44 14.81
N GLY A 157 2.96 -6.68 15.59
CA GLY A 157 4.39 -6.88 15.64
C GLY A 157 5.14 -5.78 16.38
N VAL A 158 6.44 -5.73 16.12
CA VAL A 158 7.32 -4.67 16.61
C VAL A 158 7.86 -3.87 15.43
N PHE A 159 7.83 -2.56 15.54
CA PHE A 159 8.44 -1.63 14.61
C PHE A 159 9.34 -0.68 15.37
N ALA A 160 10.52 -0.43 14.83
CA ALA A 160 11.48 0.52 15.37
C ALA A 160 12.01 1.44 14.26
N GLU A 161 12.17 2.71 14.59
CA GLU A 161 12.79 3.73 13.77
C GLU A 161 13.81 4.49 14.61
N VAL A 162 15.02 4.65 14.09
CA VAL A 162 16.08 5.47 14.67
C VAL A 162 16.46 6.54 13.65
N SER A 163 16.49 7.79 14.09
CA SER A 163 16.86 8.94 13.26
C SER A 163 18.21 9.50 13.76
N PRO A 164 19.35 8.96 13.27
CA PRO A 164 20.67 9.42 13.70
C PRO A 164 20.98 10.85 13.25
N TYR A 165 20.32 11.30 12.19
CA TYR A 165 20.30 12.65 11.66
C TYR A 165 18.89 13.04 11.26
N SER A 166 18.58 14.32 11.17
CA SER A 166 17.23 14.82 10.85
C SER A 166 16.64 14.27 9.56
N ASP A 167 17.49 13.98 8.58
CA ASP A 167 17.10 13.56 7.23
C ASP A 167 17.49 12.12 6.92
N TRP A 168 17.85 11.34 7.95
CA TRP A 168 18.25 9.95 7.78
C TRP A 168 17.63 9.04 8.84
N HIS A 169 16.98 7.98 8.39
CA HIS A 169 16.24 7.05 9.21
C HIS A 169 16.70 5.61 8.99
N ILE A 170 16.73 4.85 10.04
CA ILE A 170 17.02 3.40 10.04
C ILE A 170 15.83 2.70 10.67
N TYR A 171 15.35 1.67 10.01
CA TYR A 171 14.14 0.94 10.39
C TYR A 171 14.43 -0.52 10.67
N GLY A 172 13.68 -1.08 11.62
CA GLY A 172 13.60 -2.51 11.84
C GLY A 172 12.17 -2.91 12.18
N MET A 173 11.71 -4.03 11.65
CA MET A 173 10.38 -4.53 12.02
C MET A 173 10.33 -6.04 12.05
N ARG A 174 9.48 -6.57 12.95
CA ARG A 174 9.10 -7.97 13.02
C ARG A 174 7.59 -8.05 13.11
N ILE A 175 6.93 -8.57 12.07
CA ILE A 175 5.48 -8.76 11.98
C ILE A 175 5.17 -10.24 12.20
N PHE A 176 4.14 -10.53 12.98
CA PHE A 176 3.67 -11.89 13.30
C PHE A 176 2.32 -12.19 12.65
N ARG A 177 1.43 -11.19 12.60
CA ARG A 177 0.07 -11.28 12.06
C ARG A 177 -0.29 -9.99 11.35
N TRP A 178 -1.33 -10.04 10.55
CA TRP A 178 -1.90 -8.87 9.91
C TRP A 178 -3.42 -8.92 9.92
N LYS A 179 -4.01 -7.76 9.84
CA LYS A 179 -5.42 -7.55 9.58
C LYS A 179 -5.53 -6.94 8.19
N SER A 180 -6.22 -7.60 7.26
CA SER A 180 -6.46 -7.06 5.93
C SER A 180 -7.38 -5.83 5.99
N ARG A 181 -7.54 -5.15 4.86
CA ARG A 181 -8.47 -4.01 4.73
C ARG A 181 -9.91 -4.36 5.07
N THR A 182 -10.29 -5.63 4.90
CA THR A 182 -11.66 -6.11 5.00
C THR A 182 -11.87 -7.19 6.06
N SER A 183 -10.81 -7.60 6.77
CA SER A 183 -10.95 -8.55 7.88
C SER A 183 -11.32 -7.89 9.20
N SER A 184 -11.97 -8.66 10.08
CA SER A 184 -12.37 -8.22 11.41
C SER A 184 -11.31 -8.46 12.48
N GLY A 185 -10.30 -9.27 12.20
CA GLY A 185 -9.26 -9.68 13.14
C GLY A 185 -7.88 -9.80 12.51
N TYR A 186 -6.93 -10.24 13.33
CA TYR A 186 -5.53 -10.46 12.96
C TYR A 186 -5.25 -11.94 12.74
N TYR A 187 -4.69 -12.27 11.58
CA TYR A 187 -4.43 -13.63 11.13
C TYR A 187 -2.94 -13.83 10.81
N ARG A 188 -2.49 -15.09 10.82
CA ARG A 188 -1.15 -15.49 10.41
C ARG A 188 -1.04 -15.74 8.91
N ASP A 189 -2.06 -15.41 8.17
CA ASP A 189 -2.17 -15.58 6.74
C ASP A 189 -1.69 -14.34 6.00
N ASN A 190 -1.79 -14.37 4.68
CA ASN A 190 -1.41 -13.26 3.81
C ASN A 190 -2.20 -13.33 2.50
N LEU A 191 -1.89 -12.46 1.56
CA LEU A 191 -2.62 -12.38 0.29
C LEU A 191 -2.46 -13.61 -0.62
N TYR A 192 -1.53 -14.50 -0.39
CA TYR A 192 -1.40 -15.78 -1.12
C TYR A 192 -2.19 -16.92 -0.47
N ASP A 193 -2.88 -16.67 0.61
CA ASP A 193 -3.71 -17.63 1.31
C ASP A 193 -5.13 -17.11 1.52
N PRO A 194 -6.02 -17.29 0.55
CA PRO A 194 -7.38 -16.75 0.65
C PRO A 194 -8.32 -17.53 1.56
N ALA A 195 -7.94 -18.74 1.96
CA ALA A 195 -8.89 -19.66 2.58
C ALA A 195 -9.10 -19.41 4.07
N THR A 196 -8.23 -18.68 4.72
CA THR A 196 -8.12 -18.68 6.16
C THR A 196 -8.38 -17.35 6.83
N PHE A 197 -8.25 -16.21 6.14
CA PHE A 197 -8.65 -14.93 6.72
C PHE A 197 -10.03 -14.48 6.23
N ASP A 198 -10.73 -13.75 7.08
CA ASP A 198 -12.09 -13.30 6.84
C ASP A 198 -12.14 -11.95 6.08
N GLY A 199 -11.44 -11.88 4.95
CA GLY A 199 -11.33 -10.65 4.16
C GLY A 199 -11.58 -10.86 2.68
N ASP A 200 -11.31 -9.81 1.91
CA ASP A 200 -11.25 -9.92 0.46
C ASP A 200 -10.01 -10.73 0.08
N SER A 201 -10.22 -11.84 -0.56
CA SER A 201 -9.14 -12.52 -1.25
C SER A 201 -8.93 -11.81 -2.59
N MET A 202 -7.85 -11.11 -2.74
CA MET A 202 -7.46 -10.51 -4.02
C MET A 202 -6.80 -11.52 -4.95
N TYR A 203 -7.10 -12.78 -4.75
CA TYR A 203 -6.51 -13.87 -5.50
C TYR A 203 -7.11 -14.01 -6.86
N GLY A 204 -6.28 -14.30 -7.79
CA GLY A 204 -6.67 -14.56 -9.13
C GLY A 204 -6.07 -13.61 -10.15
N GLY A 205 -5.18 -12.74 -9.72
CA GLY A 205 -4.30 -12.04 -10.67
C GLY A 205 -3.50 -13.05 -11.45
N SER A 206 -3.47 -12.91 -12.75
CA SER A 206 -2.74 -13.84 -13.63
C SER A 206 -1.26 -13.91 -13.35
N GLY A 207 -0.69 -12.83 -12.79
CA GLY A 207 0.69 -12.79 -12.30
C GLY A 207 0.89 -13.32 -10.88
N THR A 208 -0.19 -13.68 -10.17
CA THR A 208 -0.10 -14.18 -8.80
C THR A 208 0.10 -15.68 -8.79
N PRO A 209 1.14 -16.21 -8.12
CA PRO A 209 1.34 -17.66 -8.01
C PRO A 209 0.18 -18.35 -7.32
N VAL A 210 -0.16 -19.54 -7.79
CA VAL A 210 -1.15 -20.39 -7.15
C VAL A 210 -0.45 -21.29 -6.14
N ILE A 211 -0.82 -21.15 -4.88
CA ILE A 211 -0.40 -22.08 -3.82
C ILE A 211 -1.31 -23.30 -3.88
N THR A 212 -0.71 -24.46 -4.09
CA THR A 212 -1.44 -25.74 -4.10
C THR A 212 -1.32 -26.41 -2.74
N GLY A 213 -2.47 -26.80 -2.15
CA GLY A 213 -2.53 -27.48 -0.86
C GLY A 213 -3.20 -26.63 0.23
N SER A 214 -3.18 -27.12 1.46
CA SER A 214 -3.62 -26.35 2.61
C SER A 214 -2.57 -25.26 2.88
N SER A 215 -3.01 -24.05 2.91
CA SER A 215 -2.14 -22.93 3.22
C SER A 215 -1.65 -22.99 4.66
N PRO A 216 -0.37 -23.08 4.89
CA PRO A 216 0.16 -23.00 6.23
C PRO A 216 0.12 -21.56 6.71
N ALA A 217 -0.16 -21.38 7.99
CA ALA A 217 0.00 -20.09 8.63
C ALA A 217 1.45 -19.59 8.46
N THR A 218 1.62 -18.36 8.00
CA THR A 218 2.95 -17.76 7.85
C THR A 218 3.55 -17.35 9.20
N ASN A 219 4.88 -17.35 9.29
CA ASN A 219 5.58 -16.75 10.42
C ASN A 219 5.74 -15.23 10.29
N GLY A 220 5.11 -14.62 9.28
CA GLY A 220 5.10 -13.18 9.05
C GLY A 220 6.32 -12.68 8.28
N VAL A 221 6.86 -11.52 8.67
CA VAL A 221 8.00 -10.89 7.99
C VAL A 221 8.97 -10.26 8.98
N LEU A 222 10.26 -10.37 8.69
CA LEU A 222 11.32 -9.57 9.27
C LEU A 222 11.81 -8.59 8.20
N ALA A 223 11.95 -7.30 8.53
CA ALA A 223 12.53 -6.36 7.59
C ALA A 223 13.42 -5.32 8.27
N PHE A 224 14.36 -4.84 7.49
CA PHE A 224 15.25 -3.73 7.84
C PHE A 224 15.29 -2.76 6.68
N GLY A 225 15.36 -1.48 6.99
CA GLY A 225 15.42 -0.46 5.97
C GLY A 225 16.18 0.77 6.40
N THR A 226 16.54 1.57 5.42
CA THR A 226 17.05 2.91 5.65
C THR A 226 16.53 3.84 4.57
N SER A 227 16.24 5.09 4.95
CA SER A 227 15.89 6.14 4.02
C SER A 227 16.51 7.46 4.41
N GLY A 228 16.77 8.31 3.43
CA GLY A 228 17.33 9.62 3.73
C GLY A 228 17.39 10.54 2.52
N SER A 229 17.88 11.75 2.78
CA SER A 229 18.11 12.77 1.76
C SER A 229 19.55 13.25 1.81
N LEU A 230 20.22 13.27 0.67
CA LEU A 230 21.58 13.78 0.53
C LEU A 230 21.70 14.59 -0.76
N MET A 231 22.13 15.86 -0.65
CA MET A 231 22.37 16.74 -1.79
C MET A 231 21.18 16.84 -2.79
N GLY A 232 19.94 16.79 -2.28
CA GLY A 232 18.72 16.83 -3.11
C GLY A 232 18.25 15.47 -3.63
N ALA A 233 19.04 14.43 -3.49
CA ALA A 233 18.62 13.05 -3.75
C ALA A 233 17.92 12.47 -2.53
N LYS A 234 16.77 11.85 -2.72
CA LYS A 234 16.07 11.02 -1.73
C LYS A 234 16.26 9.57 -2.09
N ALA A 235 16.71 8.77 -1.14
CA ALA A 235 16.96 7.35 -1.38
C ALA A 235 16.44 6.50 -0.23
N GLN A 236 16.07 5.25 -0.55
CA GLN A 236 15.79 4.23 0.44
C GLN A 236 16.26 2.86 -0.03
N VAL A 237 16.59 2.01 0.93
CA VAL A 237 16.91 0.61 0.70
C VAL A 237 16.23 -0.21 1.80
N TRP A 238 15.63 -1.32 1.40
CA TRP A 238 14.93 -2.23 2.28
C TRP A 238 15.31 -3.67 1.99
N TYR A 239 15.44 -4.47 3.05
CA TYR A 239 15.51 -5.92 3.02
C TYR A 239 14.27 -6.49 3.69
N TYR A 240 13.62 -7.48 3.06
CA TYR A 240 12.49 -8.22 3.60
C TYR A 240 12.80 -9.72 3.60
N ASP A 241 12.50 -10.38 4.68
CA ASP A 241 12.42 -11.83 4.79
C ASP A 241 10.95 -12.20 5.04
N TYR A 242 10.22 -12.50 3.98
CA TYR A 242 8.86 -13.04 4.05
C TYR A 242 8.98 -14.52 4.37
N TYR A 243 8.87 -14.84 5.64
CA TYR A 243 9.08 -16.21 6.09
C TYR A 243 8.22 -17.19 5.31
N GLN A 244 8.86 -18.25 4.81
CA GLN A 244 8.28 -19.32 4.00
C GLN A 244 7.93 -18.92 2.55
N PHE A 245 8.09 -17.66 2.14
CA PHE A 245 7.77 -17.18 0.80
C PHE A 245 9.03 -16.76 0.02
N ALA A 246 9.60 -15.63 0.36
CA ALA A 246 10.72 -15.06 -0.38
C ALA A 246 11.55 -14.12 0.50
N LYS A 247 12.79 -13.89 0.09
CA LYS A 247 13.61 -12.77 0.55
C LYS A 247 13.69 -11.73 -0.56
N SER A 248 13.66 -10.45 -0.18
CA SER A 248 13.66 -9.35 -1.13
C SER A 248 14.60 -8.24 -0.70
N VAL A 249 15.27 -7.63 -1.67
CA VAL A 249 15.95 -6.35 -1.54
C VAL A 249 15.30 -5.37 -2.50
N TYR A 250 14.83 -4.26 -1.97
CA TYR A 250 14.27 -3.15 -2.72
C TYR A 250 15.06 -1.88 -2.47
N GLY A 251 15.22 -1.06 -3.50
CA GLY A 251 15.78 0.27 -3.36
C GLY A 251 15.25 1.23 -4.39
N ASP A 252 15.16 2.49 -4.04
CA ASP A 252 14.89 3.57 -4.97
C ASP A 252 15.69 4.82 -4.63
N VAL A 253 15.92 5.63 -5.65
CA VAL A 253 16.52 6.95 -5.56
C VAL A 253 15.78 7.93 -6.46
N ASN A 254 15.51 9.12 -5.94
CA ASN A 254 14.86 10.21 -6.67
C ASN A 254 15.66 11.51 -6.47
N TYR A 255 15.96 12.19 -7.55
CA TYR A 255 16.66 13.47 -7.53
C TYR A 255 15.83 14.55 -8.22
N THR A 256 15.64 15.67 -7.55
CA THR A 256 14.95 16.84 -8.10
C THR A 256 15.93 18.00 -8.22
N LEU A 257 16.13 18.47 -9.45
CA LEU A 257 16.93 19.66 -9.72
C LEU A 257 16.10 20.91 -9.39
N LYS A 258 16.54 21.65 -8.37
CA LYS A 258 15.93 22.93 -7.99
C LYS A 258 16.48 24.04 -8.88
N THR A 259 15.70 24.48 -9.86
CA THR A 259 16.14 25.46 -10.86
C THR A 259 15.95 26.91 -10.40
N GLY A 260 15.08 27.14 -9.42
CA GLY A 260 14.67 28.50 -9.02
C GLY A 260 13.71 29.20 -9.99
N THR A 261 13.38 28.56 -11.12
CA THR A 261 12.47 29.12 -12.14
C THR A 261 11.01 28.76 -11.93
N GLY A 262 10.72 27.87 -10.96
CA GLY A 262 9.42 27.25 -10.79
C GLY A 262 9.17 26.02 -11.65
N LEU A 263 10.17 25.59 -12.44
CA LEU A 263 10.17 24.36 -13.22
C LEU A 263 11.30 23.46 -12.71
N ASP A 264 10.99 22.51 -11.85
CA ASP A 264 11.95 21.63 -11.20
C ASP A 264 11.87 20.21 -11.81
N PRO A 265 12.75 19.87 -12.78
CA PRO A 265 12.79 18.52 -13.33
C PRO A 265 13.32 17.52 -12.29
N PHE A 266 12.87 16.27 -12.42
CA PHE A 266 13.34 15.20 -11.56
C PHE A 266 13.54 13.90 -12.35
N VAL A 267 14.39 13.06 -11.79
CA VAL A 267 14.63 11.70 -12.26
C VAL A 267 14.56 10.75 -11.08
N GLY A 268 14.18 9.51 -11.34
CA GLY A 268 14.17 8.46 -10.34
C GLY A 268 14.54 7.11 -10.93
N ALA A 269 15.08 6.24 -10.09
CA ALA A 269 15.36 4.85 -10.42
C ALA A 269 14.97 3.96 -9.26
N GLN A 270 14.55 2.72 -9.56
CA GLN A 270 14.22 1.72 -8.55
C GLN A 270 14.66 0.34 -9.00
N PHE A 271 14.87 -0.54 -8.01
CA PHE A 271 15.31 -1.91 -8.21
C PHE A 271 14.68 -2.81 -7.14
N ASN A 272 14.25 -4.03 -7.54
CA ASN A 272 13.81 -5.08 -6.65
C ASN A 272 14.41 -6.41 -7.06
N ARG A 273 14.94 -7.15 -6.11
CA ARG A 273 15.48 -8.50 -6.32
C ARG A 273 14.95 -9.44 -5.27
N GLU A 274 14.39 -10.58 -5.72
CA GLU A 274 13.84 -11.60 -4.84
C GLU A 274 14.43 -12.97 -5.12
N TRP A 275 14.51 -13.79 -4.08
CA TRP A 275 14.97 -15.15 -4.15
C TRP A 275 14.29 -16.02 -3.10
N GLN A 276 14.40 -17.33 -3.31
CA GLN A 276 13.73 -18.36 -2.52
C GLN A 276 14.00 -18.26 -1.02
N ASN A 277 12.94 -18.54 -0.24
CA ASN A 277 13.01 -18.75 1.20
C ASN A 277 12.09 -19.91 1.60
N ASN A 278 12.65 -21.08 1.83
CA ASN A 278 12.01 -22.28 2.39
C ASN A 278 10.96 -23.03 1.53
N GLY A 279 10.83 -22.77 0.26
CA GLY A 279 10.13 -23.65 -0.64
C GLY A 279 8.61 -23.79 -0.51
N LEU A 280 7.92 -22.89 0.24
CA LEU A 280 6.45 -22.93 0.32
C LEU A 280 5.79 -22.76 -1.07
N LEU A 281 6.39 -21.94 -1.89
CA LEU A 281 5.96 -21.71 -3.28
C LEU A 281 6.61 -22.68 -4.27
N ASP A 282 7.43 -23.61 -3.80
CA ASP A 282 8.06 -24.62 -4.65
C ASP A 282 6.99 -25.50 -5.31
N GLY A 283 7.13 -25.74 -6.61
CA GLY A 283 6.09 -26.40 -7.41
C GLY A 283 4.87 -25.54 -7.76
N SER A 284 4.82 -24.30 -7.31
CA SER A 284 3.75 -23.37 -7.65
C SER A 284 3.86 -22.92 -9.10
N LYS A 285 2.73 -22.63 -9.71
CA LYS A 285 2.63 -22.11 -11.07
C LYS A 285 1.84 -20.80 -11.08
N LEU A 286 2.02 -20.05 -12.14
CA LEU A 286 1.10 -18.95 -12.40
C LEU A 286 -0.33 -19.49 -12.48
N ASN A 287 -1.27 -18.70 -11.95
CA ASN A 287 -2.67 -18.99 -12.14
C ASN A 287 -2.91 -19.18 -13.66
N ASN A 288 -3.38 -20.42 -14.02
CA ASN A 288 -3.61 -20.83 -15.40
C ASN A 288 -2.39 -20.85 -16.37
N SER A 289 -1.19 -20.74 -15.88
CA SER A 289 0.02 -21.05 -16.68
C SER A 289 0.35 -22.54 -16.55
N PRO A 290 0.81 -23.21 -17.62
CA PRO A 290 1.34 -24.56 -17.55
C PRO A 290 2.71 -24.62 -16.84
N ILE A 291 3.36 -23.49 -16.61
CA ILE A 291 4.70 -23.43 -16.03
C ILE A 291 4.63 -23.78 -14.55
N THR A 292 5.18 -24.92 -14.18
CA THR A 292 5.39 -25.31 -12.79
C THR A 292 6.80 -24.87 -12.39
N ALA A 293 6.90 -24.12 -11.32
CA ALA A 293 8.15 -23.53 -10.86
C ALA A 293 8.73 -24.29 -9.67
N THR A 294 10.03 -24.16 -9.50
CA THR A 294 10.80 -24.82 -8.44
C THR A 294 11.35 -23.86 -7.40
N SER A 295 11.40 -22.55 -7.70
CA SER A 295 11.95 -21.55 -6.77
C SER A 295 11.47 -20.14 -7.09
N VAL A 296 11.49 -19.28 -6.11
CA VAL A 296 11.31 -17.83 -6.30
C VAL A 296 12.59 -17.24 -6.89
N ASN A 297 12.46 -16.49 -7.97
CA ASN A 297 13.55 -15.77 -8.62
C ASN A 297 12.93 -14.61 -9.41
N SER A 298 12.91 -13.41 -8.84
CA SER A 298 12.37 -12.22 -9.47
C SER A 298 13.39 -11.10 -9.50
N THR A 299 13.42 -10.37 -10.58
CA THR A 299 14.22 -9.16 -10.74
C THR A 299 13.39 -8.10 -11.42
N ALA A 300 13.27 -6.94 -10.81
CA ALA A 300 12.59 -5.81 -11.40
C ALA A 300 13.43 -4.54 -11.29
N TRP A 301 13.26 -3.67 -12.27
CA TRP A 301 13.84 -2.34 -12.25
C TRP A 301 12.85 -1.32 -12.80
N GLY A 302 13.08 -0.05 -12.54
CA GLY A 302 12.26 1.02 -13.06
C GLY A 302 13.00 2.34 -13.10
N ALA A 303 12.52 3.20 -13.99
CA ALA A 303 12.99 4.57 -14.12
C ALA A 303 11.81 5.52 -14.27
N GLN A 304 11.99 6.74 -13.84
CA GLN A 304 11.05 7.82 -14.07
C GLN A 304 11.75 9.14 -14.32
N VAL A 305 11.10 9.97 -15.13
CA VAL A 305 11.47 11.36 -15.34
C VAL A 305 10.23 12.24 -15.24
N GLY A 306 10.38 13.45 -14.80
CA GLY A 306 9.24 14.33 -14.72
C GLY A 306 9.61 15.77 -14.45
N LEU A 307 8.58 16.58 -14.35
CA LEU A 307 8.66 18.01 -14.12
C LEU A 307 7.66 18.40 -13.03
N ASN A 308 8.18 18.96 -11.96
CA ASN A 308 7.35 19.72 -11.01
C ASN A 308 7.30 21.16 -11.49
N TYR A 309 6.14 21.76 -11.47
CA TYR A 309 5.97 23.17 -11.83
C TYR A 309 5.20 23.92 -10.75
N ALA A 310 5.60 25.18 -10.56
CA ALA A 310 4.94 26.07 -9.63
C ALA A 310 3.56 26.50 -10.13
N ALA A 311 2.78 27.12 -9.26
CA ALA A 311 1.47 27.66 -9.63
C ALA A 311 1.61 28.76 -10.70
N PHE A 312 0.76 28.71 -11.72
CA PHE A 312 0.67 29.76 -12.73
C PHE A 312 -0.23 30.92 -12.26
N ASN A 313 -1.30 30.58 -11.54
CA ASN A 313 -2.26 31.54 -10.98
C ASN A 313 -3.14 30.83 -9.93
N ASN A 314 -4.15 31.54 -9.40
CA ASN A 314 -5.06 30.99 -8.39
C ASN A 314 -5.94 29.83 -8.86
N VAL A 315 -6.13 29.69 -10.17
CA VAL A 315 -6.90 28.59 -10.77
C VAL A 315 -5.99 27.38 -11.05
N LEU A 316 -4.84 27.63 -11.69
CA LEU A 316 -3.84 26.63 -12.04
C LEU A 316 -2.70 26.68 -11.00
N GLY A 317 -2.85 25.92 -9.93
CA GLY A 317 -1.86 25.79 -8.88
C GLY A 317 -0.62 25.02 -9.35
N ASN A 318 0.18 24.58 -8.39
CA ASN A 318 1.33 23.74 -8.67
C ASN A 318 0.90 22.35 -9.16
N GLY A 319 1.72 21.72 -9.99
CA GLY A 319 1.46 20.40 -10.52
C GLY A 319 2.72 19.62 -10.84
N GLN A 320 2.51 18.44 -11.39
CA GLN A 320 3.58 17.52 -11.77
C GLN A 320 3.16 16.72 -13.00
N LEU A 321 4.09 16.58 -13.93
CA LEU A 321 3.99 15.62 -15.04
C LEU A 321 5.11 14.59 -14.88
N THR A 322 4.77 13.30 -15.01
CA THR A 322 5.72 12.19 -14.85
C THR A 322 5.55 11.20 -15.98
N TRP A 323 6.65 10.72 -16.52
CA TRP A 323 6.74 9.50 -17.32
C TRP A 323 7.53 8.46 -16.56
N SER A 324 7.03 7.23 -16.50
CA SER A 324 7.61 6.14 -15.73
C SER A 324 7.67 4.86 -16.56
N TYR A 325 8.68 4.04 -16.32
CA TYR A 325 8.85 2.71 -16.88
C TYR A 325 9.24 1.73 -15.79
N ASN A 326 8.70 0.51 -15.85
CA ASN A 326 9.14 -0.63 -15.07
C ASN A 326 9.24 -1.87 -15.93
N GLU A 327 10.11 -2.78 -15.54
CA GLU A 327 10.22 -4.11 -16.10
C GLU A 327 10.46 -5.13 -14.99
N ILE A 328 9.71 -6.22 -15.03
CA ILE A 328 9.96 -7.44 -14.27
C ILE A 328 10.50 -8.46 -15.28
N LEU A 329 11.72 -8.92 -15.07
CA LEU A 329 12.38 -9.83 -16.00
C LEU A 329 11.72 -11.22 -15.95
N ALA A 330 11.53 -11.84 -17.11
CA ALA A 330 11.03 -13.20 -17.18
C ALA A 330 12.09 -14.19 -16.70
N HIS A 331 11.67 -15.11 -15.83
CA HIS A 331 12.44 -16.25 -15.38
C HIS A 331 11.56 -17.51 -15.50
N PRO A 332 11.50 -18.16 -16.65
CA PRO A 332 10.53 -19.24 -16.93
C PRO A 332 10.54 -20.40 -15.94
N GLY A 333 11.68 -20.68 -15.30
CA GLY A 333 11.79 -21.74 -14.27
C GLY A 333 11.45 -21.26 -12.84
N ALA A 334 11.06 -20.00 -12.68
CA ALA A 334 10.73 -19.43 -11.38
C ALA A 334 9.23 -19.41 -11.11
N VAL A 335 8.85 -19.32 -9.85
CA VAL A 335 7.46 -19.13 -9.41
C VAL A 335 6.87 -17.90 -10.12
N GLY A 336 5.70 -18.10 -10.72
CA GLY A 336 5.04 -17.05 -11.49
C GLY A 336 5.84 -16.59 -12.72
N GLY A 337 6.77 -17.41 -13.23
CA GLY A 337 7.61 -17.03 -14.36
C GLY A 337 8.57 -15.86 -14.08
N GLY A 338 8.88 -15.60 -12.81
CA GLY A 338 9.65 -14.45 -12.34
C GLY A 338 8.82 -13.36 -11.66
N ALA A 339 7.57 -13.65 -11.30
CA ALA A 339 6.69 -12.70 -10.61
C ALA A 339 7.30 -12.24 -9.27
N ILE A 340 7.00 -11.01 -8.90
CA ILE A 340 7.34 -10.47 -7.58
C ILE A 340 6.42 -11.11 -6.53
N ILE A 341 7.00 -11.58 -5.45
CA ILE A 341 6.30 -12.14 -4.31
C ILE A 341 6.10 -11.05 -3.25
N SER A 342 4.88 -10.59 -3.10
CA SER A 342 4.54 -9.52 -2.15
C SER A 342 3.32 -9.89 -1.30
N PRO A 343 3.49 -10.66 -0.22
CA PRO A 343 2.39 -11.26 0.53
C PRO A 343 1.41 -10.26 1.16
N TYR A 344 1.78 -8.99 1.24
CA TYR A 344 0.97 -7.95 1.89
C TYR A 344 0.53 -6.80 0.95
N THR A 345 0.94 -6.83 -0.33
CA THR A 345 0.56 -5.82 -1.32
C THR A 345 0.02 -6.40 -2.63
N ALA A 346 0.30 -7.68 -2.91
CA ALA A 346 -0.18 -8.35 -4.12
C ALA A 346 -1.70 -8.25 -4.27
N GLY A 347 -2.16 -7.87 -5.44
CA GLY A 347 -3.59 -7.67 -5.72
C GLY A 347 -4.20 -6.41 -5.09
N TYR A 348 -3.46 -5.66 -4.32
CA TYR A 348 -3.93 -4.40 -3.74
C TYR A 348 -3.56 -3.16 -4.57
N ALA A 349 -2.67 -3.30 -5.56
CA ALA A 349 -2.10 -2.21 -6.34
C ALA A 349 -1.54 -1.09 -5.45
N THR A 350 -0.83 -1.48 -4.40
CA THR A 350 -0.20 -0.58 -3.43
C THR A 350 1.30 -0.84 -3.30
N ASP A 351 1.84 -1.56 -4.27
CA ASP A 351 3.27 -1.78 -4.43
C ASP A 351 4.01 -0.50 -4.83
N PRO A 352 5.33 -0.43 -4.65
CA PRO A 352 6.13 0.78 -4.90
C PRO A 352 6.51 0.99 -6.37
N LEU A 353 6.11 0.12 -7.31
CA LEU A 353 6.51 0.27 -8.69
C LEU A 353 5.94 1.55 -9.31
N TYR A 354 6.75 2.28 -10.06
CA TYR A 354 6.38 3.57 -10.64
C TYR A 354 5.19 3.49 -11.59
N THR A 355 4.98 2.35 -12.24
CA THR A 355 3.94 2.16 -13.26
C THR A 355 2.62 1.63 -12.73
N THR A 356 2.54 1.21 -11.45
CA THR A 356 1.30 0.70 -10.86
C THR A 356 0.18 1.73 -10.96
N SER A 357 -0.97 1.30 -11.49
CA SER A 357 -2.17 2.09 -11.68
C SER A 357 -3.06 2.05 -10.43
N MET A 358 -4.34 2.41 -10.53
CA MET A 358 -5.25 2.41 -9.39
C MET A 358 -5.65 1.00 -8.95
N ILE A 359 -5.78 0.08 -9.89
CA ILE A 359 -6.29 -1.28 -9.64
C ILE A 359 -5.28 -2.39 -9.89
N ARG A 360 -4.24 -2.13 -10.68
CA ARG A 360 -3.24 -3.13 -11.05
C ARG A 360 -1.93 -2.51 -11.52
N GLY A 361 -0.92 -3.33 -11.59
CA GLY A 361 0.40 -3.05 -12.16
C GLY A 361 1.08 -4.35 -12.56
N LEU A 362 2.38 -4.32 -12.78
CA LEU A 362 3.15 -5.51 -13.13
C LEU A 362 3.17 -6.57 -12.02
N VAL A 363 2.94 -6.18 -10.76
CA VAL A 363 2.84 -7.14 -9.64
C VAL A 363 1.61 -8.03 -9.82
N GLU A 364 0.49 -7.47 -10.25
CA GLU A 364 -0.77 -8.18 -10.50
C GLU A 364 -0.80 -8.88 -11.87
N LEU A 365 -0.14 -8.30 -12.87
CA LEU A 365 -0.19 -8.78 -14.25
C LEU A 365 0.92 -9.79 -14.57
N GLY A 366 2.01 -9.80 -13.81
CA GLY A 366 3.15 -10.70 -13.97
C GLY A 366 4.33 -10.09 -14.70
N PRO A 367 5.38 -10.91 -14.95
CA PRO A 367 6.59 -10.47 -15.61
C PRO A 367 6.34 -9.84 -16.99
N GLY A 368 7.05 -8.76 -17.26
CA GLY A 368 6.94 -7.97 -18.47
C GLY A 368 7.32 -6.52 -18.22
N SER A 369 6.98 -5.66 -19.13
CA SER A 369 7.26 -4.23 -19.05
C SER A 369 5.98 -3.38 -18.99
N GLY A 370 6.09 -2.20 -18.42
CA GLY A 370 5.02 -1.22 -18.40
C GLY A 370 5.56 0.20 -18.44
N TRP A 371 4.77 1.09 -19.00
CA TRP A 371 5.01 2.52 -18.90
C TRP A 371 3.75 3.25 -18.43
N LYS A 372 3.94 4.42 -17.81
CA LYS A 372 2.85 5.26 -17.34
C LYS A 372 3.20 6.74 -17.51
N VAL A 373 2.26 7.50 -18.07
CA VAL A 373 2.25 8.96 -18.00
C VAL A 373 1.23 9.37 -16.96
N LYS A 374 1.62 10.21 -16.01
CA LYS A 374 0.74 10.72 -14.97
C LYS A 374 0.86 12.23 -14.86
N TRP A 375 -0.27 12.91 -14.86
CA TRP A 375 -0.39 14.32 -14.58
C TRP A 375 -1.13 14.54 -13.28
N THR A 376 -0.60 15.42 -12.42
CA THR A 376 -1.20 15.82 -11.15
C THR A 376 -1.28 17.32 -11.10
N GLN A 377 -2.44 17.88 -10.78
CA GLN A 377 -2.69 19.32 -10.80
C GLN A 377 -3.51 19.75 -9.58
N ASN A 378 -3.00 20.72 -8.84
CA ASN A 378 -3.79 21.44 -7.86
C ASN A 378 -4.55 22.59 -8.58
N LEU A 379 -5.84 22.71 -8.29
CA LEU A 379 -6.71 23.73 -8.89
C LEU A 379 -7.39 24.56 -7.79
N PHE A 380 -7.70 25.83 -8.11
CA PHE A 380 -8.48 26.73 -7.26
C PHE A 380 -7.93 26.83 -5.83
N ASP A 381 -6.68 27.26 -5.68
CA ASP A 381 -5.97 27.37 -4.39
C ASP A 381 -5.96 26.04 -3.61
N LYS A 382 -5.72 24.91 -4.31
CA LYS A 382 -5.70 23.56 -3.76
C LYS A 382 -7.07 23.04 -3.25
N ARG A 383 -8.17 23.67 -3.64
CA ARG A 383 -9.51 23.13 -3.35
C ARG A 383 -9.80 21.83 -4.13
N PHE A 384 -9.16 21.68 -5.28
CA PHE A 384 -9.24 20.46 -6.06
C PHE A 384 -7.84 19.90 -6.32
N LEU A 385 -7.73 18.59 -6.24
CA LEU A 385 -6.59 17.83 -6.72
C LEU A 385 -7.08 16.92 -7.85
N LEU A 386 -6.57 17.15 -9.05
CA LEU A 386 -6.82 16.32 -10.22
C LEU A 386 -5.59 15.45 -10.49
N MET A 387 -5.81 14.17 -10.71
CA MET A 387 -4.81 13.25 -11.27
C MET A 387 -5.41 12.57 -12.50
N ALA A 388 -4.64 12.51 -13.57
CA ALA A 388 -4.98 11.73 -14.76
C ALA A 388 -3.75 10.91 -15.16
N ALA A 389 -3.98 9.66 -15.58
CA ALA A 389 -2.89 8.80 -16.01
C ALA A 389 -3.32 7.86 -17.13
N LEU A 390 -2.33 7.53 -17.96
CA LEU A 390 -2.36 6.48 -18.98
C LEU A 390 -1.24 5.52 -18.67
N ALA A 391 -1.53 4.22 -18.61
CA ALA A 391 -0.55 3.17 -18.46
C ALA A 391 -0.76 2.09 -19.50
N GLN A 392 0.33 1.47 -19.94
CA GLN A 392 0.30 0.29 -20.80
C GLN A 392 1.25 -0.72 -20.23
N TYR A 393 0.81 -1.97 -20.21
CA TYR A 393 1.59 -3.11 -19.77
C TYR A 393 1.68 -4.14 -20.89
N HIS A 394 2.87 -4.64 -21.11
CA HIS A 394 3.13 -5.75 -22.02
C HIS A 394 3.79 -6.87 -21.23
N THR A 395 3.04 -7.94 -20.97
CA THR A 395 3.50 -9.04 -20.12
C THR A 395 3.62 -10.33 -20.92
N TYR A 396 4.54 -11.18 -20.51
CA TYR A 396 4.84 -12.43 -21.24
C TYR A 396 3.67 -13.41 -21.24
N TYR A 397 2.82 -13.36 -20.20
CA TYR A 397 1.77 -14.37 -20.01
C TYR A 397 0.36 -13.83 -20.27
N ASN A 398 0.17 -12.51 -20.25
CA ASN A 398 -1.14 -11.88 -20.34
C ASN A 398 -1.27 -10.90 -21.52
N GLY A 399 -0.21 -10.81 -22.36
CA GLY A 399 -0.23 -9.90 -23.50
C GLY A 399 -0.23 -8.43 -23.09
N THR A 400 -0.87 -7.61 -23.92
CA THR A 400 -0.90 -6.15 -23.76
C THR A 400 -2.19 -5.68 -23.14
N SER A 401 -2.10 -4.79 -22.18
CA SER A 401 -3.24 -4.13 -21.55
C SER A 401 -2.98 -2.63 -21.34
N ASN A 402 -4.06 -1.85 -21.27
CA ASN A 402 -4.02 -0.40 -21.14
C ASN A 402 -4.95 0.01 -20.00
N ASP A 403 -4.50 0.93 -19.17
CA ASP A 403 -5.27 1.50 -18.08
C ASP A 403 -5.28 3.03 -18.23
N THR A 404 -6.47 3.58 -18.14
CA THR A 404 -6.69 5.03 -18.11
C THR A 404 -7.41 5.36 -16.83
N TYR A 405 -6.89 6.24 -16.00
CA TYR A 405 -7.61 6.65 -14.81
C TYR A 405 -7.63 8.17 -14.61
N VAL A 406 -8.71 8.62 -14.00
CA VAL A 406 -8.92 9.98 -13.53
C VAL A 406 -9.31 9.91 -12.05
N ASP A 407 -8.74 10.80 -11.26
CA ASP A 407 -8.93 10.88 -9.82
C ASP A 407 -9.08 12.35 -9.44
N LEU A 408 -10.27 12.76 -9.04
CA LEU A 408 -10.59 14.12 -8.65
C LEU A 408 -10.96 14.17 -7.17
N THR A 409 -10.24 14.97 -6.41
CA THR A 409 -10.55 15.22 -5.00
C THR A 409 -10.91 16.69 -4.79
N TYR A 410 -12.06 16.94 -4.18
CA TYR A 410 -12.48 18.23 -3.67
C TYR A 410 -12.23 18.31 -2.17
N PHE A 411 -11.64 19.40 -1.69
CA PHE A 411 -11.41 19.70 -0.29
C PHE A 411 -12.28 20.89 0.13
N ALA A 412 -13.19 20.66 1.05
CA ALA A 412 -14.11 21.70 1.50
C ALA A 412 -13.39 22.74 2.38
N PRO A 413 -13.62 24.04 2.14
CA PRO A 413 -13.01 25.12 2.93
C PRO A 413 -13.86 25.51 4.14
N GLY A 414 -13.30 26.38 4.97
CA GLY A 414 -14.00 27.10 6.02
C GLY A 414 -14.61 26.16 7.08
N LYS A 415 -15.90 26.28 7.36
CA LYS A 415 -16.62 25.50 8.39
C LYS A 415 -16.65 23.99 8.09
N PHE A 416 -16.43 23.60 6.84
CA PHE A 416 -16.38 22.20 6.41
C PHE A 416 -14.95 21.69 6.24
N LYS A 417 -13.94 22.39 6.77
CA LYS A 417 -12.56 21.91 6.77
C LYS A 417 -12.50 20.51 7.37
N GLY A 418 -11.79 19.62 6.69
CA GLY A 418 -11.75 18.18 7.02
C GLY A 418 -12.65 17.31 6.14
N LEU A 419 -13.67 17.90 5.49
CA LEU A 419 -14.48 17.19 4.50
C LEU A 419 -13.78 17.15 3.15
N SER A 420 -13.70 15.97 2.56
CA SER A 420 -13.28 15.77 1.18
C SER A 420 -14.24 14.84 0.44
N ILE A 421 -14.41 15.10 -0.85
CA ILE A 421 -15.14 14.23 -1.78
C ILE A 421 -14.15 13.85 -2.88
N ARG A 422 -13.98 12.56 -3.09
CA ARG A 422 -13.08 12.03 -4.11
C ARG A 422 -13.81 11.08 -5.03
N ASP A 423 -13.66 11.27 -6.31
CA ASP A 423 -14.14 10.36 -7.33
C ASP A 423 -12.95 9.82 -8.14
N ARG A 424 -12.90 8.51 -8.30
CA ARG A 424 -11.83 7.82 -9.00
C ARG A 424 -12.43 6.86 -10.01
N VAL A 425 -12.09 7.05 -11.26
CA VAL A 425 -12.53 6.17 -12.36
C VAL A 425 -11.30 5.60 -13.05
N GLU A 426 -11.25 4.29 -13.18
CA GLU A 426 -10.28 3.61 -14.04
C GLU A 426 -10.98 2.77 -15.08
N VAL A 427 -10.57 2.93 -16.32
CA VAL A 427 -10.95 2.11 -17.46
C VAL A 427 -9.76 1.27 -17.86
N ALA A 428 -9.90 -0.03 -17.78
CA ALA A 428 -8.85 -0.98 -18.12
C ALA A 428 -9.29 -1.81 -19.34
N ASN A 429 -8.41 -1.87 -20.34
CA ASN A 429 -8.65 -2.54 -21.62
C ASN A 429 -7.54 -3.54 -21.92
N GLY A 430 -7.85 -4.45 -22.83
CA GLY A 430 -6.89 -5.43 -23.28
C GLY A 430 -6.58 -6.39 -22.14
N LEU A 431 -6.66 -7.53 -22.39
CA LEU A 431 -6.07 -8.71 -21.90
C LEU A 431 -6.45 -9.70 -22.96
N ASP A 432 -5.56 -9.90 -23.89
CA ASP A 432 -5.51 -11.20 -24.49
C ASP A 432 -5.05 -12.12 -23.39
N ALA A 433 -5.97 -12.34 -22.44
CA ALA A 433 -5.73 -13.21 -21.35
C ALA A 433 -5.22 -14.52 -21.94
N TYR A 434 -4.05 -14.93 -21.51
CA TYR A 434 -3.58 -16.28 -21.71
C TYR A 434 -4.71 -17.21 -21.27
N ASN A 435 -5.38 -17.86 -22.22
CA ASN A 435 -6.53 -18.75 -22.04
C ASN A 435 -7.74 -18.20 -21.27
N GLY A 436 -8.12 -16.97 -21.49
CA GLY A 436 -9.35 -16.43 -20.88
C GLY A 436 -9.23 -16.07 -19.40
N LEU A 437 -8.02 -15.86 -18.94
CA LEU A 437 -7.74 -15.53 -17.55
C LEU A 437 -8.15 -14.14 -17.19
N GLN A 438 -8.88 -14.10 -16.12
CA GLN A 438 -9.30 -12.90 -15.45
C GLN A 438 -8.16 -12.40 -14.57
N GLY A 439 -7.56 -11.28 -14.94
CA GLY A 439 -6.63 -10.60 -14.07
C GLY A 439 -7.36 -10.14 -12.82
N ASN A 440 -6.82 -10.48 -11.66
CA ASN A 440 -7.06 -9.86 -10.37
C ASN A 440 -8.48 -9.34 -10.08
N GLY A 441 -9.49 -10.20 -10.20
CA GLY A 441 -10.88 -9.85 -9.96
C GLY A 441 -11.46 -8.83 -10.95
N ALA A 442 -10.69 -8.43 -11.92
CA ALA A 442 -11.09 -7.48 -12.94
C ALA A 442 -11.49 -8.19 -14.23
N GLY A 443 -12.20 -9.27 -14.20
CA GLY A 443 -12.76 -10.07 -15.26
C GLY A 443 -12.74 -9.49 -16.68
N PHE A 444 -11.56 -9.38 -17.27
CA PHE A 444 -11.44 -8.88 -18.63
C PHE A 444 -11.65 -10.03 -19.62
N ASN A 445 -12.66 -9.90 -20.43
CA ASN A 445 -12.76 -10.69 -21.62
C ASN A 445 -12.17 -9.90 -22.80
N LYS A 446 -11.58 -10.62 -23.74
CA LYS A 446 -11.09 -10.07 -24.98
C LYS A 446 -12.16 -9.15 -25.61
N GLY A 447 -11.77 -7.92 -25.87
CA GLY A 447 -12.64 -6.93 -26.51
C GLY A 447 -13.61 -6.16 -25.60
N HIS A 448 -13.59 -6.38 -24.30
CA HIS A 448 -14.40 -5.63 -23.34
C HIS A 448 -13.55 -4.76 -22.43
N SER A 449 -14.04 -3.58 -22.11
CA SER A 449 -13.47 -2.70 -21.10
C SER A 449 -13.99 -3.07 -19.74
N PHE A 450 -13.13 -2.95 -18.74
CA PHE A 450 -13.49 -2.99 -17.33
C PHE A 450 -13.48 -1.56 -16.79
N ILE A 451 -14.55 -1.15 -16.12
CA ILE A 451 -14.64 0.17 -15.50
C ILE A 451 -14.77 0.00 -14.00
N TYR A 452 -13.89 0.67 -13.27
CA TYR A 452 -13.95 0.72 -11.82
C TYR A 452 -14.12 2.16 -11.36
N ASN A 453 -15.24 2.45 -10.71
CA ASN A 453 -15.53 3.75 -10.13
C ASN A 453 -15.57 3.67 -8.60
N ARG A 454 -15.01 4.68 -7.92
CA ARG A 454 -14.94 4.78 -6.46
C ARG A 454 -15.29 6.19 -6.01
N VAL A 455 -16.49 6.38 -5.52
CA VAL A 455 -16.93 7.64 -4.91
C VAL A 455 -16.69 7.56 -3.41
N MET A 456 -15.93 8.50 -2.86
CA MET A 456 -15.40 8.45 -1.51
C MET A 456 -15.65 9.80 -0.81
N LEU A 457 -16.47 9.82 0.23
CA LEU A 457 -16.67 10.97 1.10
C LEU A 457 -15.97 10.70 2.41
N THR A 458 -15.10 11.62 2.84
CA THR A 458 -14.33 11.50 4.08
C THR A 458 -14.43 12.80 4.86
N TYR A 459 -14.72 12.71 6.15
CA TYR A 459 -14.61 13.81 7.10
C TYR A 459 -13.58 13.46 8.17
N ALA A 460 -12.48 14.21 8.21
CA ALA A 460 -11.43 14.09 9.21
C ALA A 460 -11.59 15.15 10.30
N PHE A 461 -11.42 14.77 11.56
CA PHE A 461 -11.55 15.64 12.74
C PHE A 461 -10.46 15.40 13.78
#